data_631a70c29ac41e492f2887985a3c5c63
#
_entry.id   631a70c29ac41e492f2887985a3c5c63
#
_cell.length_a   1.000
_cell.length_b   1.000
_cell.length_c   1.000
_cell.angle_alpha   90.00
_cell.angle_beta   90.00
_cell.angle_gamma   90.00
#
_symmetry.space_group_name_H-M   'P 1'
#
loop_
_entity.id
_entity.type
_entity.pdbx_description
1 polymer ?
#
loop_
_entity_poly.entity_id
_entity_poly.type
_entity_poly.pdbx_seq_one_letter_code
_entity_poly.pdbx_strand_id
1 'polypeptide(L)'
;MLSVIFDVSVSTIKDEMHACIPIFEETYSRLIHWPSLDEWQDLQGGWGKLPFAVGAIDGTSTEIYRPITEPQEQYYSGHRQYHCIHTQVVISNEGRICYVECGFLGHQNDAQQYMLMRNIGQQLPFPDELFLLGDKIYPNRHPVLTAYTRQQIVRKPRNMQRKCRKLNRLITHYRVKVEHAIGELKHYKVMGTLWRHPRQRLTSVVTICAAFVCRRKDLFT
;
A
#
# COMPACT_ATOMS: atom_id res chain seq x y z
N MET A 1 -14.18 -9.93 25.34
CA MET A 1 -15.51 -9.43 24.92
C MET A 1 -16.27 -10.45 24.09
N LEU A 2 -15.77 -10.97 22.96
CA LEU A 2 -16.49 -11.99 22.17
C LEU A 2 -16.76 -13.29 22.97
N SER A 3 -15.80 -13.77 23.75
CA SER A 3 -15.96 -14.94 24.62
C SER A 3 -17.11 -14.80 25.61
N VAL A 4 -17.36 -13.60 26.11
CA VAL A 4 -18.49 -13.31 27.01
C VAL A 4 -19.83 -13.25 26.24
N ILE A 5 -19.80 -12.65 25.02
CA ILE A 5 -21.02 -12.50 24.20
C ILE A 5 -21.54 -13.89 23.73
N PHE A 6 -20.61 -14.77 23.35
CA PHE A 6 -20.94 -16.08 22.78
C PHE A 6 -20.85 -17.23 23.80
N ASP A 7 -20.51 -16.92 25.06
CA ASP A 7 -20.30 -17.90 26.14
C ASP A 7 -19.40 -19.06 25.74
N VAL A 8 -18.25 -18.72 25.14
CA VAL A 8 -17.23 -19.68 24.70
C VAL A 8 -15.85 -19.28 25.18
N SER A 9 -14.93 -20.24 25.21
CA SER A 9 -13.54 -19.95 25.62
C SER A 9 -12.82 -18.99 24.67
N VAL A 10 -11.83 -18.27 25.18
CA VAL A 10 -10.97 -17.41 24.34
C VAL A 10 -10.18 -18.23 23.30
N SER A 11 -9.81 -19.47 23.63
CA SER A 11 -9.17 -20.38 22.67
C SER A 11 -10.11 -20.73 21.53
N THR A 12 -11.37 -21.09 21.82
CA THR A 12 -12.38 -21.35 20.79
C THR A 12 -12.54 -20.17 19.84
N ILE A 13 -12.66 -18.94 20.36
CA ILE A 13 -12.72 -17.74 19.50
C ILE A 13 -11.49 -17.61 18.60
N LYS A 14 -10.29 -17.87 19.13
CA LYS A 14 -9.05 -17.80 18.33
C LYS A 14 -9.04 -18.87 17.24
N ASP A 15 -9.45 -20.09 17.55
CA ASP A 15 -9.45 -21.21 16.62
C ASP A 15 -10.44 -20.95 15.48
N GLU A 16 -11.64 -20.48 15.80
CA GLU A 16 -12.65 -20.08 14.81
C GLU A 16 -12.18 -18.91 13.94
N MET A 17 -11.62 -17.87 14.54
CA MET A 17 -11.02 -16.77 13.77
C MET A 17 -9.93 -17.27 12.82
N HIS A 18 -9.09 -18.19 13.29
CA HIS A 18 -8.01 -18.76 12.46
C HIS A 18 -8.56 -19.64 11.33
N ALA A 19 -9.64 -20.36 11.54
CA ALA A 19 -10.30 -21.16 10.52
C ALA A 19 -11.01 -20.28 9.46
N CYS A 20 -11.54 -19.13 9.87
CA CYS A 20 -12.21 -18.19 8.96
C CYS A 20 -11.26 -17.43 8.03
N ILE A 21 -9.98 -17.19 8.43
CA ILE A 21 -9.03 -16.39 7.64
C ILE A 21 -8.88 -16.91 6.19
N PRO A 22 -8.58 -18.21 5.92
CA PRO A 22 -8.44 -18.68 4.54
C PRO A 22 -9.75 -18.56 3.74
N ILE A 23 -10.91 -18.78 4.38
CA ILE A 23 -12.21 -18.66 3.73
C ILE A 23 -12.47 -17.20 3.31
N PHE A 24 -12.17 -16.24 4.19
CA PHE A 24 -12.33 -14.82 3.89
C PHE A 24 -11.35 -14.36 2.83
N GLU A 25 -10.10 -14.82 2.89
CA GLU A 25 -9.10 -14.49 1.87
C GLU A 25 -9.54 -15.00 0.50
N GLU A 26 -9.95 -16.26 0.36
CA GLU A 26 -10.45 -16.82 -0.89
C GLU A 26 -11.67 -16.06 -1.42
N THR A 27 -12.61 -15.73 -0.52
CA THR A 27 -13.86 -15.07 -0.89
C THR A 27 -13.67 -13.62 -1.32
N TYR A 28 -12.84 -12.86 -0.60
CA TYR A 28 -12.78 -11.41 -0.73
C TYR A 28 -11.54 -10.88 -1.46
N SER A 29 -10.45 -11.66 -1.59
CA SER A 29 -9.22 -11.19 -2.28
C SER A 29 -9.47 -10.71 -3.71
N ARG A 30 -10.44 -11.29 -4.40
CA ARG A 30 -10.87 -10.89 -5.76
C ARG A 30 -11.41 -9.45 -5.85
N LEU A 31 -11.77 -8.82 -4.73
CA LEU A 31 -12.15 -7.40 -4.68
C LEU A 31 -10.94 -6.47 -4.87
N ILE A 32 -9.73 -7.00 -4.67
CA ILE A 32 -8.48 -6.29 -4.98
C ILE A 32 -8.09 -6.74 -6.38
N HIS A 33 -8.39 -5.90 -7.35
CA HIS A 33 -8.20 -6.20 -8.75
C HIS A 33 -7.16 -5.25 -9.35
N TRP A 34 -6.14 -5.80 -9.99
CA TRP A 34 -5.23 -5.01 -10.81
C TRP A 34 -5.93 -4.70 -12.14
N PRO A 35 -6.13 -3.43 -12.51
CA PRO A 35 -6.83 -3.09 -13.73
C PRO A 35 -6.12 -3.64 -14.98
N SER A 36 -6.90 -4.00 -16.00
CA SER A 36 -6.39 -4.28 -17.33
C SER A 36 -5.78 -3.03 -17.98
N LEU A 37 -5.10 -3.19 -19.11
CA LEU A 37 -4.55 -2.05 -19.86
C LEU A 37 -5.62 -1.04 -20.24
N ASP A 38 -6.78 -1.50 -20.68
CA ASP A 38 -7.91 -0.66 -21.08
C ASP A 38 -8.50 0.08 -19.88
N GLU A 39 -8.72 -0.62 -18.76
CA GLU A 39 -9.20 0.00 -17.50
C GLU A 39 -8.23 1.07 -16.99
N TRP A 40 -6.89 0.85 -17.10
CA TRP A 40 -5.93 1.89 -16.77
C TRP A 40 -6.01 3.09 -17.72
N GLN A 41 -6.25 2.88 -19.02
CA GLN A 41 -6.42 3.96 -20.00
C GLN A 41 -7.70 4.76 -19.75
N ASP A 42 -8.80 4.11 -19.36
CA ASP A 42 -10.06 4.76 -19.01
C ASP A 42 -9.92 5.72 -17.81
N LEU A 43 -8.96 5.45 -16.91
CA LEU A 43 -8.64 6.33 -15.78
C LEU A 43 -7.84 7.58 -16.18
N GLN A 44 -7.35 7.67 -17.43
CA GLN A 44 -6.60 8.82 -17.90
C GLN A 44 -7.45 10.10 -17.81
N GLY A 45 -6.84 11.19 -17.37
CA GLY A 45 -7.52 12.47 -17.19
C GLY A 45 -8.29 12.64 -15.90
N GLY A 46 -8.54 11.57 -15.12
CA GLY A 46 -9.25 11.66 -13.83
C GLY A 46 -8.57 12.59 -12.80
N TRP A 47 -7.26 12.77 -12.91
CA TRP A 47 -6.53 13.83 -12.22
C TRP A 47 -6.21 14.97 -13.19
N GLY A 48 -7.20 15.79 -13.51
CA GLY A 48 -7.21 16.78 -14.60
C GLY A 48 -5.95 17.64 -14.77
N LYS A 49 -5.20 17.95 -13.68
CA LYS A 49 -3.92 18.68 -13.76
C LYS A 49 -2.70 17.77 -13.97
N LEU A 50 -2.86 16.46 -13.84
CA LEU A 50 -1.88 15.42 -14.15
C LEU A 50 -2.57 14.28 -14.91
N PRO A 51 -2.97 14.51 -16.17
CA PRO A 51 -3.85 13.59 -16.91
C PRO A 51 -3.25 12.19 -17.14
N PHE A 52 -1.91 12.08 -17.17
CA PHE A 52 -1.22 10.80 -17.33
C PHE A 52 -0.95 10.05 -16.02
N ALA A 53 -1.27 10.64 -14.88
CA ALA A 53 -1.17 9.99 -13.59
C ALA A 53 -2.52 9.34 -13.24
N VAL A 54 -2.53 8.00 -13.18
CA VAL A 54 -3.75 7.20 -13.01
C VAL A 54 -3.86 6.52 -11.66
N GLY A 55 -2.85 6.67 -10.81
CA GLY A 55 -2.84 6.08 -9.48
C GLY A 55 -1.65 6.52 -8.65
N ALA A 56 -1.53 5.96 -7.46
CA ALA A 56 -0.41 6.22 -6.56
C ALA A 56 0.02 4.94 -5.84
N ILE A 57 1.30 4.89 -5.46
CA ILE A 57 1.92 3.83 -4.67
C ILE A 57 2.50 4.40 -3.38
N ASP A 58 2.32 3.68 -2.27
CA ASP A 58 2.95 4.03 -1.00
C ASP A 58 3.10 2.79 -0.10
N GLY A 59 4.04 2.88 0.86
CA GLY A 59 4.31 1.83 1.83
C GLY A 59 3.68 2.11 3.19
N THR A 60 3.28 1.04 3.89
CA THR A 60 2.89 1.12 5.29
C THR A 60 3.52 0.00 6.10
N SER A 61 3.55 0.14 7.43
CA SER A 61 4.12 -0.85 8.34
C SER A 61 3.12 -1.30 9.38
N THR A 62 3.14 -2.59 9.71
CA THR A 62 2.46 -3.17 10.86
C THR A 62 3.50 -3.56 11.89
N GLU A 63 3.39 -3.03 13.11
CA GLU A 63 4.27 -3.35 14.22
C GLU A 63 4.08 -4.81 14.63
N ILE A 64 5.19 -5.50 14.92
CA ILE A 64 5.21 -6.89 15.40
C ILE A 64 6.02 -6.99 16.68
N TYR A 65 5.82 -8.07 17.44
CA TYR A 65 6.74 -8.39 18.53
C TYR A 65 8.15 -8.63 18.00
N ARG A 66 9.15 -8.22 18.80
CA ARG A 66 10.56 -8.51 18.53
C ARG A 66 10.73 -10.02 18.31
N PRO A 67 11.25 -10.47 17.17
CA PRO A 67 11.55 -11.88 16.91
C PRO A 67 12.58 -12.43 17.90
N ILE A 68 12.37 -13.66 18.37
CA ILE A 68 13.27 -14.32 19.31
C ILE A 68 14.16 -15.35 18.59
N THR A 69 13.61 -16.06 17.60
CA THR A 69 14.25 -17.18 16.89
C THR A 69 14.85 -16.82 15.53
N GLU A 70 14.53 -15.64 15.01
CA GLU A 70 14.98 -15.14 13.71
C GLU A 70 15.87 -13.91 13.88
N PRO A 71 16.70 -13.56 12.89
CA PRO A 71 17.51 -12.34 12.94
C PRO A 71 16.62 -11.10 13.12
N GLN A 72 16.56 -10.59 14.33
CA GLN A 72 15.65 -9.48 14.71
C GLN A 72 15.94 -8.18 13.95
N GLU A 73 17.20 -7.95 13.58
CA GLU A 73 17.63 -6.79 12.81
C GLU A 73 16.96 -6.70 11.46
N GLN A 74 16.56 -7.82 10.86
CA GLN A 74 15.82 -7.84 9.59
C GLN A 74 14.43 -7.23 9.72
N TYR A 75 13.82 -7.35 10.90
CA TYR A 75 12.49 -6.82 11.17
C TYR A 75 12.51 -5.42 11.79
N TYR A 76 13.69 -4.93 12.20
CA TYR A 76 13.80 -3.60 12.82
C TYR A 76 13.82 -2.49 11.77
N SER A 77 12.88 -1.56 11.86
CA SER A 77 12.84 -0.37 11.02
C SER A 77 13.53 0.79 11.77
N GLY A 78 14.71 1.20 11.28
CA GLY A 78 15.41 2.36 11.84
C GLY A 78 14.62 3.67 11.71
N HIS A 79 13.79 3.80 10.67
CA HIS A 79 12.91 4.96 10.49
C HIS A 79 11.71 4.96 11.47
N ARG A 80 11.12 3.79 11.73
CA ARG A 80 9.95 3.65 12.61
C ARG A 80 10.33 3.41 14.06
N GLN A 81 11.58 2.97 14.33
CA GLN A 81 12.14 2.64 15.66
C GLN A 81 11.41 1.47 16.36
N TYR A 82 10.82 0.55 15.58
CA TYR A 82 10.22 -0.69 16.07
C TYR A 82 10.37 -1.83 15.06
N HIS A 83 10.11 -3.07 15.52
CA HIS A 83 10.09 -4.24 14.64
C HIS A 83 8.75 -4.27 13.86
N CYS A 84 8.82 -4.41 12.55
CA CYS A 84 7.63 -4.38 11.71
C CYS A 84 7.76 -5.27 10.47
N ILE A 85 6.62 -5.50 9.85
CA ILE A 85 6.48 -6.02 8.49
C ILE A 85 5.86 -4.90 7.66
N HIS A 86 6.44 -4.66 6.49
CA HIS A 86 5.94 -3.64 5.57
C HIS A 86 4.96 -4.22 4.56
N THR A 87 4.11 -3.34 4.08
CA THR A 87 3.09 -3.60 3.05
C THR A 87 3.15 -2.51 2.00
N GLN A 88 3.20 -2.87 0.72
CA GLN A 88 3.06 -1.97 -0.41
C GLN A 88 1.60 -1.92 -0.85
N VAL A 89 1.11 -0.73 -1.15
CA VAL A 89 -0.28 -0.47 -1.56
C VAL A 89 -0.27 0.37 -2.84
N VAL A 90 -1.01 -0.07 -3.86
CA VAL A 90 -1.27 0.74 -5.06
C VAL A 90 -2.76 1.03 -5.14
N ILE A 91 -3.09 2.28 -5.41
CA ILE A 91 -4.46 2.73 -5.64
C ILE A 91 -4.64 3.32 -7.04
N SER A 92 -5.85 3.26 -7.58
CA SER A 92 -6.25 4.06 -8.74
C SER A 92 -6.44 5.53 -8.37
N ASN A 93 -6.59 6.40 -9.38
CA ASN A 93 -6.90 7.81 -9.17
C ASN A 93 -8.30 8.04 -8.56
N GLU A 94 -9.18 7.05 -8.58
CA GLU A 94 -10.45 7.03 -7.86
C GLU A 94 -10.29 6.69 -6.37
N GLY A 95 -9.08 6.26 -5.97
CA GLY A 95 -8.76 5.87 -4.61
C GLY A 95 -9.10 4.42 -4.28
N ARG A 96 -9.41 3.58 -5.28
CA ARG A 96 -9.63 2.14 -5.10
C ARG A 96 -8.28 1.43 -4.93
N ILE A 97 -8.18 0.52 -3.97
CA ILE A 97 -6.98 -0.31 -3.81
C ILE A 97 -6.96 -1.34 -4.94
N CYS A 98 -5.93 -1.25 -5.81
CA CYS A 98 -5.73 -2.15 -6.94
C CYS A 98 -4.74 -3.26 -6.63
N TYR A 99 -3.86 -3.03 -5.64
CA TYR A 99 -2.82 -3.95 -5.27
C TYR A 99 -2.43 -3.79 -3.81
N VAL A 100 -2.18 -4.90 -3.15
CA VAL A 100 -1.60 -4.96 -1.82
C VAL A 100 -0.65 -6.15 -1.74
N GLU A 101 0.57 -5.91 -1.25
CA GLU A 101 1.53 -6.98 -0.97
C GLU A 101 2.19 -6.72 0.38
N CYS A 102 2.04 -7.69 1.29
CA CYS A 102 2.57 -7.67 2.63
C CYS A 102 3.65 -8.74 2.79
N GLY A 103 4.64 -8.49 3.64
CA GLY A 103 5.68 -9.46 3.94
C GLY A 103 7.10 -8.90 3.79
N PHE A 104 7.24 -7.63 3.41
CA PHE A 104 8.56 -6.99 3.32
C PHE A 104 9.14 -6.75 4.70
N LEU A 105 10.45 -6.94 4.83
CA LEU A 105 11.16 -6.89 6.11
C LEU A 105 11.31 -5.44 6.62
N GLY A 106 11.31 -5.26 7.94
CA GLY A 106 11.34 -3.95 8.60
C GLY A 106 12.55 -3.07 8.24
N HIS A 107 13.71 -3.65 7.94
CA HIS A 107 14.91 -2.91 7.54
C HIS A 107 14.84 -2.37 6.11
N GLN A 108 13.93 -2.90 5.27
CA GLN A 108 13.80 -2.51 3.86
C GLN A 108 13.07 -1.18 3.75
N ASN A 109 13.64 -0.25 2.97
CA ASN A 109 12.94 0.99 2.60
C ASN A 109 11.99 0.75 1.41
N ASP A 110 11.12 1.72 1.11
CA ASP A 110 10.11 1.59 0.06
C ASP A 110 10.72 1.33 -1.33
N ALA A 111 11.90 1.85 -1.64
CA ALA A 111 12.58 1.56 -2.90
C ALA A 111 13.01 0.08 -2.99
N GLN A 112 13.52 -0.48 -1.90
CA GLN A 112 13.90 -1.90 -1.84
C GLN A 112 12.66 -2.80 -1.92
N GLN A 113 11.59 -2.46 -1.21
CA GLN A 113 10.31 -3.18 -1.28
C GLN A 113 9.73 -3.14 -2.70
N TYR A 114 9.76 -1.98 -3.36
CA TYR A 114 9.32 -1.82 -4.74
C TYR A 114 10.09 -2.72 -5.72
N MET A 115 11.36 -2.95 -5.48
CA MET A 115 12.17 -3.85 -6.33
C MET A 115 11.90 -5.33 -6.08
N LEU A 116 11.30 -5.66 -4.93
CA LEU A 116 10.98 -7.05 -4.53
C LEU A 116 9.52 -7.42 -4.83
N MET A 117 8.62 -6.43 -4.91
CA MET A 117 7.22 -6.68 -5.26
C MET A 117 7.07 -7.14 -6.72
N ARG A 118 5.90 -7.63 -7.08
CA ARG A 118 5.58 -8.00 -8.46
C ARG A 118 5.82 -6.82 -9.39
N ASN A 119 6.59 -7.05 -10.45
CA ASN A 119 7.05 -5.99 -11.36
C ASN A 119 5.88 -5.40 -12.16
N ILE A 120 5.64 -4.10 -12.00
CA ILE A 120 4.65 -3.35 -12.76
C ILE A 120 5.21 -3.10 -14.17
N GLY A 121 4.44 -3.46 -15.18
CA GLY A 121 4.82 -3.44 -16.58
C GLY A 121 5.25 -4.81 -17.14
N GLN A 122 5.65 -5.76 -16.28
CA GLN A 122 6.02 -7.13 -16.69
C GLN A 122 5.06 -8.18 -16.14
N GLN A 123 4.90 -8.24 -14.81
CA GLN A 123 4.02 -9.20 -14.13
C GLN A 123 2.62 -8.62 -13.88
N LEU A 124 2.55 -7.30 -13.74
CA LEU A 124 1.33 -6.53 -13.58
C LEU A 124 1.21 -5.61 -14.80
N PRO A 125 0.34 -5.91 -15.80
CA PRO A 125 0.21 -5.10 -17.02
C PRO A 125 -0.08 -3.64 -16.72
N PHE A 126 0.69 -2.72 -17.32
CA PHE A 126 0.53 -1.28 -17.11
C PHE A 126 0.91 -0.51 -18.40
N PRO A 127 0.13 0.49 -18.86
CA PRO A 127 0.40 1.23 -20.09
C PRO A 127 1.69 2.07 -19.99
N ASP A 128 2.46 2.12 -21.08
CA ASP A 128 3.76 2.78 -21.15
C ASP A 128 3.69 4.31 -21.00
N GLU A 129 2.56 4.92 -21.37
CA GLU A 129 2.33 6.37 -21.31
C GLU A 129 1.73 6.87 -19.99
N LEU A 130 1.31 5.96 -19.10
CA LEU A 130 0.67 6.30 -17.82
C LEU A 130 1.65 6.17 -16.65
N PHE A 131 1.32 6.80 -15.52
CA PHE A 131 2.19 6.85 -14.35
C PHE A 131 1.42 6.63 -13.05
N LEU A 132 2.11 5.98 -12.10
CA LEU A 132 1.75 5.95 -10.69
C LEU A 132 2.58 6.99 -9.93
N LEU A 133 1.96 7.74 -9.03
CA LEU A 133 2.66 8.71 -8.21
C LEU A 133 3.29 8.03 -6.98
N GLY A 134 4.60 8.13 -6.82
CA GLY A 134 5.32 7.60 -5.66
C GLY A 134 5.98 8.69 -4.82
N ASP A 135 6.41 8.36 -3.59
CA ASP A 135 7.28 9.23 -2.81
C ASP A 135 8.69 9.30 -3.41
N LYS A 136 9.48 10.26 -2.95
CA LYS A 136 10.86 10.53 -3.43
C LYS A 136 11.83 9.36 -3.24
N ILE A 137 11.49 8.43 -2.34
CA ILE A 137 12.29 7.22 -2.09
C ILE A 137 12.15 6.22 -3.24
N TYR A 138 10.99 6.18 -3.90
CA TYR A 138 10.79 5.29 -5.04
C TYR A 138 11.69 5.66 -6.22
N PRO A 139 12.10 4.69 -7.05
CA PRO A 139 12.86 4.99 -8.26
C PRO A 139 12.01 5.84 -9.21
N ASN A 140 12.53 7.02 -9.61
CA ASN A 140 11.84 7.90 -10.56
C ASN A 140 12.07 7.39 -11.99
N ARG A 141 11.45 6.28 -12.31
CA ARG A 141 11.44 5.65 -13.65
C ARG A 141 10.05 5.04 -13.88
N HIS A 142 9.64 4.98 -15.15
CA HIS A 142 8.36 4.36 -15.51
C HIS A 142 8.21 2.98 -14.83
N PRO A 143 7.03 2.66 -14.28
CA PRO A 143 5.80 3.47 -14.27
C PRO A 143 5.68 4.48 -13.10
N VAL A 144 6.69 4.62 -12.24
CA VAL A 144 6.60 5.49 -11.05
C VAL A 144 7.15 6.88 -11.34
N LEU A 145 6.33 7.89 -11.10
CA LEU A 145 6.68 9.30 -11.16
C LEU A 145 6.82 9.87 -9.75
N THR A 146 8.00 10.41 -9.43
CA THR A 146 8.27 11.00 -8.12
C THR A 146 8.56 12.50 -8.20
N ALA A 147 8.44 13.18 -7.08
CA ALA A 147 8.75 14.60 -6.98
C ALA A 147 10.27 14.85 -7.13
N TYR A 148 10.65 15.92 -7.86
CA TYR A 148 12.04 16.38 -7.96
C TYR A 148 12.59 16.77 -6.58
N THR A 149 13.82 16.35 -6.29
CA THR A 149 14.54 16.79 -5.11
C THR A 149 14.95 18.27 -5.24
N ARG A 150 15.26 18.93 -4.10
CA ARG A 150 15.75 20.31 -4.10
C ARG A 150 17.00 20.48 -4.96
N GLN A 151 17.95 19.54 -4.89
CA GLN A 151 19.18 19.56 -5.68
C GLN A 151 18.91 19.45 -7.18
N GLN A 152 18.02 18.56 -7.60
CA GLN A 152 17.60 18.42 -8.99
C GLN A 152 16.95 19.69 -9.53
N ILE A 153 16.13 20.37 -8.73
CA ILE A 153 15.47 21.62 -9.12
C ILE A 153 16.50 22.74 -9.31
N VAL A 154 17.43 22.92 -8.37
CA VAL A 154 18.44 23.99 -8.42
C VAL A 154 19.35 23.87 -9.65
N ARG A 155 19.66 22.65 -10.09
CA ARG A 155 20.48 22.38 -11.29
C ARG A 155 19.77 22.71 -12.62
N LYS A 156 18.45 22.98 -12.61
CA LYS A 156 17.70 23.28 -13.83
C LYS A 156 17.63 24.80 -14.10
N PRO A 157 17.44 25.22 -15.35
CA PRO A 157 17.20 26.62 -15.70
C PRO A 157 16.03 27.22 -14.92
N ARG A 158 16.06 28.53 -14.64
CA ARG A 158 15.04 29.21 -13.79
C ARG A 158 13.60 28.99 -14.24
N ASN A 159 13.33 28.99 -15.54
CA ASN A 159 12.00 28.71 -16.09
C ASN A 159 11.54 27.27 -15.79
N MET A 160 12.45 26.30 -15.87
CA MET A 160 12.16 24.90 -15.54
C MET A 160 11.99 24.68 -14.03
N GLN A 161 12.72 25.41 -13.18
CA GLN A 161 12.55 25.30 -11.73
C GLN A 161 11.12 25.59 -11.29
N ARG A 162 10.47 26.61 -11.89
CA ARG A 162 9.03 26.93 -11.61
C ARG A 162 8.12 25.75 -12.00
N LYS A 163 8.35 25.16 -13.19
CA LYS A 163 7.58 23.99 -13.66
C LYS A 163 7.76 22.79 -12.73
N CYS A 164 9.00 22.47 -12.33
CA CYS A 164 9.29 21.38 -11.40
C CYS A 164 8.61 21.59 -10.03
N ARG A 165 8.64 22.81 -9.48
CA ARG A 165 7.94 23.11 -8.22
C ARG A 165 6.42 22.97 -8.35
N LYS A 166 5.85 23.38 -9.49
CA LYS A 166 4.42 23.19 -9.77
C LYS A 166 4.07 21.70 -9.84
N LEU A 167 4.87 20.91 -10.56
CA LEU A 167 4.69 19.46 -10.64
C LEU A 167 4.79 18.81 -9.27
N ASN A 168 5.80 19.15 -8.46
CA ASN A 168 5.95 18.62 -7.11
C ASN A 168 4.70 18.87 -6.23
N ARG A 169 4.10 20.08 -6.32
CA ARG A 169 2.85 20.38 -5.59
C ARG A 169 1.70 19.50 -6.05
N LEU A 170 1.58 19.25 -7.35
CA LEU A 170 0.54 18.39 -7.90
C LEU A 170 0.73 16.94 -7.47
N ILE A 171 1.96 16.42 -7.53
CA ILE A 171 2.28 15.07 -7.05
C ILE A 171 1.90 14.94 -5.57
N THR A 172 2.33 15.87 -4.71
CA THR A 172 1.98 15.85 -3.29
C THR A 172 0.47 15.91 -3.08
N HIS A 173 -0.24 16.77 -3.82
CA HIS A 173 -1.68 16.92 -3.70
C HIS A 173 -2.44 15.62 -4.02
N TYR A 174 -2.09 14.95 -5.11
CA TYR A 174 -2.80 13.73 -5.52
C TYR A 174 -2.38 12.50 -4.72
N ARG A 175 -1.13 12.44 -4.23
CA ARG A 175 -0.66 11.33 -3.38
C ARG A 175 -1.41 11.22 -2.04
N VAL A 176 -2.01 12.30 -1.54
CA VAL A 176 -2.85 12.25 -0.34
C VAL A 176 -3.92 11.16 -0.43
N LYS A 177 -4.38 10.80 -1.62
CA LYS A 177 -5.35 9.71 -1.79
C LYS A 177 -4.83 8.33 -1.35
N VAL A 178 -3.56 8.00 -1.61
CA VAL A 178 -3.00 6.72 -1.12
C VAL A 178 -2.77 6.75 0.38
N GLU A 179 -2.40 7.89 0.93
CA GLU A 179 -2.29 8.08 2.38
C GLU A 179 -3.64 7.89 3.07
N HIS A 180 -4.74 8.39 2.46
CA HIS A 180 -6.11 8.13 2.93
C HIS A 180 -6.47 6.64 2.88
N ALA A 181 -6.18 5.93 1.78
CA ALA A 181 -6.45 4.51 1.66
C ALA A 181 -5.68 3.70 2.72
N ILE A 182 -4.41 4.05 2.98
CA ILE A 182 -3.62 3.47 4.06
C ILE A 182 -4.22 3.81 5.44
N GLY A 183 -4.71 5.03 5.63
CA GLY A 183 -5.44 5.43 6.83
C GLY A 183 -6.67 4.56 7.06
N GLU A 184 -7.44 4.28 6.02
CA GLU A 184 -8.60 3.37 6.08
C GLU A 184 -8.21 1.94 6.44
N LEU A 185 -7.11 1.41 5.90
CA LEU A 185 -6.55 0.12 6.32
C LEU A 185 -6.20 0.11 7.81
N LYS A 186 -5.62 1.19 8.32
CA LYS A 186 -5.21 1.30 9.74
C LYS A 186 -6.36 1.53 10.71
N HIS A 187 -7.57 1.85 10.24
CA HIS A 187 -8.77 1.82 11.08
C HIS A 187 -9.10 0.40 11.55
N TYR A 188 -8.72 -0.63 10.80
CA TYR A 188 -8.72 -1.99 11.34
C TYR A 188 -7.64 -2.10 12.41
N LYS A 189 -8.03 -2.30 13.66
CA LYS A 189 -7.10 -2.35 14.81
C LYS A 189 -5.94 -3.32 14.58
N VAL A 190 -6.20 -4.40 13.87
CA VAL A 190 -5.18 -5.41 13.53
C VAL A 190 -4.04 -4.85 12.67
N MET A 191 -4.30 -3.81 11.87
CA MET A 191 -3.32 -3.10 11.04
C MET A 191 -2.71 -1.89 11.76
N GLY A 192 -3.47 -1.25 12.64
CA GLY A 192 -3.10 -0.02 13.32
C GLY A 192 -2.42 -0.19 14.67
N THR A 193 -2.34 -1.42 15.19
CA THR A 193 -1.73 -1.74 16.48
C THR A 193 -0.71 -2.86 16.38
N LEU A 194 -0.05 -3.19 17.50
CA LEU A 194 0.89 -4.30 17.59
C LEU A 194 0.22 -5.62 17.17
N TRP A 195 0.75 -6.28 16.17
CA TRP A 195 0.32 -7.59 15.70
C TRP A 195 0.67 -8.68 16.71
N ARG A 196 -0.35 -9.41 17.19
CA ARG A 196 -0.25 -10.39 18.30
C ARG A 196 -0.45 -11.85 17.88
N HIS A 197 -0.55 -12.11 16.58
CA HIS A 197 -0.79 -13.42 16.01
C HIS A 197 0.45 -13.96 15.27
N PRO A 198 0.48 -15.22 14.84
CA PRO A 198 1.55 -15.74 14.00
C PRO A 198 1.76 -14.86 12.75
N ARG A 199 3.02 -14.49 12.47
CA ARG A 199 3.38 -13.55 11.38
C ARG A 199 2.96 -14.05 10.00
N GLN A 200 2.96 -15.36 9.80
CA GLN A 200 2.54 -16.01 8.55
C GLN A 200 1.09 -15.67 8.15
N ARG A 201 0.26 -15.28 9.11
CA ARG A 201 -1.14 -14.89 8.87
C ARG A 201 -1.33 -13.41 8.55
N LEU A 202 -0.29 -12.61 8.74
CA LEU A 202 -0.40 -11.17 8.55
C LEU A 202 -0.76 -10.83 7.10
N THR A 203 -0.13 -11.49 6.12
CA THR A 203 -0.41 -11.27 4.69
C THR A 203 -1.89 -11.48 4.37
N SER A 204 -2.47 -12.61 4.77
CA SER A 204 -3.89 -12.91 4.55
C SER A 204 -4.80 -11.87 5.21
N VAL A 205 -4.49 -11.48 6.45
CA VAL A 205 -5.29 -10.48 7.17
C VAL A 205 -5.20 -9.11 6.53
N VAL A 206 -4.01 -8.70 6.06
CA VAL A 206 -3.83 -7.44 5.30
C VAL A 206 -4.66 -7.45 4.03
N THR A 207 -4.64 -8.56 3.27
CA THR A 207 -5.44 -8.74 2.06
C THR A 207 -6.93 -8.64 2.36
N ILE A 208 -7.41 -9.30 3.42
CA ILE A 208 -8.83 -9.22 3.84
C ILE A 208 -9.21 -7.79 4.23
N CYS A 209 -8.39 -7.10 5.00
CA CYS A 209 -8.64 -5.70 5.38
C CYS A 209 -8.71 -4.78 4.13
N ALA A 210 -7.80 -4.96 3.18
CA ALA A 210 -7.79 -4.20 1.93
C ALA A 210 -9.05 -4.49 1.09
N ALA A 211 -9.47 -5.75 1.01
CA ALA A 211 -10.69 -6.15 0.33
C ALA A 211 -11.94 -5.52 0.97
N PHE A 212 -11.99 -5.45 2.31
CA PHE A 212 -13.09 -4.78 3.01
C PHE A 212 -13.09 -3.26 2.80
N VAL A 213 -11.92 -2.61 2.67
CA VAL A 213 -11.84 -1.20 2.27
C VAL A 213 -12.43 -1.01 0.88
N CYS A 214 -12.09 -1.88 -0.09
CA CYS A 214 -12.70 -1.86 -1.43
C CYS A 214 -14.22 -2.05 -1.36
N ARG A 215 -14.69 -3.08 -0.64
CA ARG A 215 -16.12 -3.36 -0.50
C ARG A 215 -16.91 -2.21 0.11
N ARG A 216 -16.35 -1.55 1.12
CA ARG A 216 -16.99 -0.39 1.73
C ARG A 216 -17.17 0.75 0.73
N LYS A 217 -16.20 1.00 -0.13
CA LYS A 217 -16.33 2.02 -1.19
C LYS A 217 -17.44 1.67 -2.17
N ASP A 218 -17.52 0.41 -2.61
CA ASP A 218 -18.56 -0.04 -3.53
C ASP A 218 -20.01 0.11 -2.96
N LEU A 219 -20.16 0.18 -1.64
CA LEU A 219 -21.46 0.35 -0.99
C LEU A 219 -21.89 1.81 -0.84
N PHE A 220 -20.96 2.76 -0.98
CA PHE A 220 -21.20 4.19 -0.75
C PHE A 220 -20.92 5.08 -1.98
N THR A 221 -20.59 4.47 -3.12
CA THR A 221 -20.54 5.10 -4.44
C THR A 221 -21.77 4.74 -5.24
#